data_251564f9e6d9d0efee93a07211d297cc
#
_entry.id   251564f9e6d9d0efee93a07211d297cc
#
_cell.length_a   1.000
_cell.length_b   1.000
_cell.length_c   1.000
_cell.angle_alpha   90.00
_cell.angle_beta   90.00
_cell.angle_gamma   90.00
#
_symmetry.space_group_name_H-M   'P 1'
#
loop_
_entity.id
_entity.type
_entity.pdbx_description
1 polymer ?
#
loop_
_entity_poly.entity_id
_entity_poly.type
_entity_poly.pdbx_seq_one_letter_code
_entity_poly.pdbx_strand_id
1 'polypeptide(L)' 'NYVVYPSNLQEAYEIGVTAEIENIDMYNRFLEESLPRDVKNVFTSLRNASEKHLSTFQKHAN' A
#
# COMPACT_ATOMS: atom_id res chain seq x y z
N ASN A 1 3.16 5.03 -18.17
CA ASN A 1 2.01 5.06 -17.28
C ASN A 1 0.75 4.63 -17.97
N TYR A 2 0.10 3.65 -17.46
CA TYR A 2 -1.22 3.29 -17.92
C TYR A 2 -2.17 3.14 -16.74
N VAL A 3 -3.43 3.35 -17.00
CA VAL A 3 -4.47 3.25 -15.98
C VAL A 3 -5.19 1.94 -16.15
N VAL A 4 -5.33 1.19 -15.06
CA VAL A 4 -6.08 -0.07 -15.06
C VAL A 4 -7.47 0.21 -14.50
N TYR A 5 -8.49 -0.14 -15.28
CA TYR A 5 -9.88 0.00 -14.84
C TYR A 5 -10.44 -1.37 -14.49
N PRO A 6 -11.00 -1.55 -13.30
CA PRO A 6 -11.62 -2.83 -12.93
C PRO A 6 -12.93 -3.03 -13.68
N SER A 7 -13.21 -4.27 -14.06
CA SER A 7 -14.50 -4.62 -14.71
C SER A 7 -15.61 -4.82 -13.69
N ASN A 8 -15.25 -5.06 -12.43
CA ASN A 8 -16.23 -5.30 -11.38
C ASN A 8 -15.59 -5.01 -10.01
N LEU A 9 -16.41 -5.09 -8.98
CA LEU A 9 -15.98 -4.75 -7.62
C LEU A 9 -14.92 -5.71 -7.10
N GLN A 10 -15.04 -7.01 -7.39
CA GLN A 10 -14.05 -8.00 -6.99
C GLN A 10 -12.68 -7.67 -7.57
N GLU A 11 -12.63 -7.33 -8.85
CA GLU A 11 -11.39 -6.96 -9.51
C GLU A 11 -10.82 -5.67 -8.93
N ALA A 12 -11.68 -4.72 -8.56
CA ALA A 12 -11.24 -3.49 -7.92
C ALA A 12 -10.53 -3.78 -6.59
N TYR A 13 -11.07 -4.69 -5.78
CA TYR A 13 -10.44 -5.07 -4.53
C TYR A 13 -9.09 -5.75 -4.76
N GLU A 14 -9.00 -6.60 -5.77
CA GLU A 14 -7.74 -7.28 -6.11
C GLU A 14 -6.68 -6.29 -6.57
N ILE A 15 -7.06 -5.29 -7.35
CA ILE A 15 -6.16 -4.20 -7.74
C ILE A 15 -5.69 -3.44 -6.51
N GLY A 16 -6.61 -3.17 -5.58
CA GLY A 16 -6.27 -2.51 -4.32
C GLY A 16 -5.26 -3.29 -3.51
N VAL A 17 -5.42 -4.61 -3.42
CA VAL A 17 -4.46 -5.48 -2.73
C VAL A 17 -3.06 -5.34 -3.34
N THR A 18 -2.97 -5.45 -4.66
CA THR A 18 -1.68 -5.35 -5.36
C THR A 18 -1.03 -3.99 -5.13
N ALA A 19 -1.82 -2.92 -5.23
CA ALA A 19 -1.30 -1.56 -5.05
C ALA A 19 -0.76 -1.36 -3.63
N GLU A 20 -1.47 -1.87 -2.62
CA GLU A 20 -1.02 -1.70 -1.24
C GLU A 20 0.23 -2.53 -0.93
N ILE A 21 0.33 -3.73 -1.48
CA ILE A 21 1.54 -4.56 -1.33
C ILE A 21 2.76 -3.82 -1.90
N GLU A 22 2.61 -3.22 -3.07
CA GLU A 22 3.70 -2.46 -3.71
C GLU A 22 4.06 -1.22 -2.88
N ASN A 23 3.07 -0.52 -2.33
CA ASN A 23 3.30 0.64 -1.48
C ASN A 23 4.05 0.27 -0.21
N ILE A 24 3.64 -0.81 0.45
CA ILE A 24 4.29 -1.28 1.68
C ILE A 24 5.75 -1.62 1.40
N ASP A 25 6.01 -2.33 0.33
CA ASP A 25 7.38 -2.70 -0.06
C ASP A 25 8.23 -1.45 -0.31
N MET A 26 7.69 -0.46 -1.01
CA MET A 26 8.38 0.79 -1.29
C MET A 26 8.70 1.54 0.02
N TYR A 27 7.73 1.67 0.91
CA TYR A 27 7.95 2.37 2.19
C TYR A 27 8.97 1.64 3.04
N ASN A 28 8.95 0.32 3.07
CA ASN A 28 9.94 -0.46 3.82
C ASN A 28 11.34 -0.26 3.26
N ARG A 29 11.49 -0.13 1.96
CA ARG A 29 12.78 0.16 1.34
C ARG A 29 13.30 1.56 1.73
N PHE A 30 12.42 2.55 1.74
CA PHE A 30 12.78 3.89 2.19
C PHE A 30 13.22 3.87 3.65
N LEU A 31 12.54 3.09 4.49
CA LEU A 31 12.85 3.00 5.92
C LEU A 31 14.18 2.30 6.21
N GLU A 32 14.74 1.59 5.23
CA GLU A 32 16.09 1.02 5.36
C GLU A 32 17.19 2.07 5.20
N GLU A 33 16.85 3.24 4.65
CA GLU A 33 17.80 4.32 4.43
C GLU A 33 18.00 5.13 5.70
N SER A 34 19.15 5.84 5.76
CA SER A 34 19.43 6.75 6.85
C SER A 34 18.67 8.05 6.63
N LEU A 35 17.52 8.17 7.27
CA LEU A 35 16.61 9.31 7.09
C LEU A 35 16.55 10.16 8.36
N PRO A 36 16.28 11.47 8.21
CA PRO A 36 15.92 12.29 9.36
C PRO A 36 14.72 11.68 10.09
N ARG A 37 14.65 11.87 11.41
CA ARG A 37 13.61 11.26 12.24
C ARG A 37 12.19 11.65 11.81
N ASP A 38 11.98 12.90 11.48
CA ASP A 38 10.65 13.37 11.07
C ASP A 38 10.21 12.72 9.75
N VAL A 39 11.12 12.58 8.80
CA VAL A 39 10.85 11.91 7.53
C VAL A 39 10.58 10.41 7.77
N LYS A 40 11.37 9.79 8.63
CA LYS A 40 11.18 8.37 8.99
C LYS A 40 9.81 8.16 9.62
N ASN A 41 9.37 9.07 10.48
CA ASN A 41 8.05 8.99 11.11
C ASN A 41 6.93 9.08 10.08
N VAL A 42 7.07 9.93 9.08
CA VAL A 42 6.08 10.05 8.00
C VAL A 42 5.99 8.73 7.22
N PHE A 43 7.11 8.15 6.80
CA PHE A 43 7.09 6.89 6.05
C PHE A 43 6.56 5.73 6.90
N THR A 44 6.86 5.71 8.19
CA THR A 44 6.30 4.70 9.10
C THR A 44 4.79 4.81 9.15
N SER A 45 4.25 6.03 9.25
CA SER A 45 2.80 6.25 9.28
C SER A 45 2.15 5.86 7.97
N LEU A 46 2.78 6.18 6.84
CA LEU A 46 2.27 5.82 5.52
C LEU A 46 2.24 4.30 5.33
N ARG A 47 3.32 3.62 5.76
CA ARG A 47 3.36 2.15 5.71
C ARG A 47 2.25 1.54 6.55
N ASN A 48 2.07 2.02 7.77
CA ASN A 48 1.04 1.49 8.66
C ASN A 48 -0.36 1.72 8.10
N ALA A 49 -0.60 2.86 7.46
CA ALA A 49 -1.87 3.13 6.79
C ALA A 49 -2.09 2.17 5.62
N SER A 50 -1.05 1.90 4.83
CA SER A 50 -1.15 0.96 3.72
C SER A 50 -1.44 -0.46 4.21
N GLU A 51 -0.87 -0.86 5.35
CA GLU A 51 -1.17 -2.16 5.94
C GLU A 51 -2.63 -2.29 6.34
N LYS A 52 -3.23 -1.23 6.88
CA LYS A 52 -4.66 -1.21 7.19
C LYS A 52 -5.51 -1.30 5.94
N HIS A 53 -5.15 -0.55 4.91
CA HIS A 53 -5.85 -0.59 3.63
C HIS A 53 -5.76 -1.99 3.00
N LEU A 54 -4.58 -2.60 3.05
CA LEU A 54 -4.37 -3.95 2.54
C LEU A 54 -5.30 -4.94 3.24
N SER A 55 -5.36 -4.90 4.56
CA SER A 55 -6.22 -5.76 5.35
C SER A 55 -7.68 -5.60 4.94
N THR A 56 -8.12 -4.38 4.74
CA THR A 56 -9.50 -4.08 4.33
C THR A 56 -9.80 -4.64 2.95
N PHE A 57 -8.89 -4.42 1.98
CA PHE A 57 -9.07 -4.94 0.62
C PHE A 57 -9.09 -6.46 0.59
N GLN A 58 -8.19 -7.11 1.35
CA GLN A 58 -8.13 -8.57 1.42
C GLN A 58 -9.41 -9.16 1.99
N LYS A 59 -9.98 -8.51 2.99
CA LYS A 59 -11.23 -8.94 3.61
C LYS A 59 -12.37 -8.94 2.60
N HIS A 60 -12.43 -7.94 1.73
CA HIS A 60 -13.47 -7.83 0.72
C HIS A 60 -13.19 -8.69 -0.51
N ALA A 61 -11.92 -8.92 -0.84
CA ALA A 61 -11.55 -9.71 -2.01
C ALA A 61 -11.76 -11.21 -1.81
N ASN A 62 -11.81 -11.67 -0.58
CA ASN A 62 -12.07 -13.09 -0.27
C ASN A 62 -13.59 -13.38 -0.21
#